data_900fdce5001206517932a09941a2fb32
#
_entry.id   900fdce5001206517932a09941a2fb32
#
_cell.length_a   1.000
_cell.length_b   1.000
_cell.length_c   1.000
_cell.angle_alpha   90.00
_cell.angle_beta   90.00
_cell.angle_gamma   90.00
#
_symmetry.space_group_name_H-M   'P 1'
#
loop_
_entity.id
_entity.type
_entity.pdbx_description
1 polymer ?
#
loop_
_entity_poly.entity_id
_entity_poly.type
_entity_poly.pdbx_seq_one_letter_code
_entity_poly.pdbx_strand_id
1 'polypeptide(L)'
;MFIAVDDLRPELGIYGNPIVKTPNIDRLAKEGSFFKRHYVQVPTCGASRYSLMTGLRPQKKSHLRNDVFYKETANKPEKIRPESFVHHLKRNGYTTVGIGKLSHSVDGKVYGYREEPSETKEMPYSWDRFIFNPGKWKTGWNAFFAYANGENRQSLDNQVKPYESADVSDEGYPDGLILKSALRELKKLGKQKKPFFMGVGFFKPHLPFNAPKKYWDLYDRTKIPIATDSFIPVGVNPVSVGSMGEFNSYKLTDEKPNLNKAISDVYARKLIHGYYASISYIDTLVGKLIQELEAMDLDHNTMIILWGDHGWHLGNDLKWGKHSLFEKALKSALIVKLPGNANIQNEVRAIVETVDLYPTILEFCGIAPPYKLDGESLMNLMKSNSSVSKSNAFGYFNNGISLRTDRYRLTKFYRNEKPNLELYDHSTDPEENQNIAEQNEEIVKSLLPLLDEVTPNFYREFLKN
;
A
#
# COMPACT_ATOMS: atom_id res chain seq x y z
N MET A 1 17.13 -2.34 1.59
CA MET A 1 16.25 -2.69 0.44
C MET A 1 14.81 -2.41 0.80
N PHE A 2 14.03 -1.76 -0.05
CA PHE A 2 12.62 -1.41 0.16
C PHE A 2 11.75 -2.02 -0.94
N ILE A 3 10.80 -2.87 -0.58
CA ILE A 3 9.90 -3.57 -1.50
C ILE A 3 8.49 -3.02 -1.28
N ALA A 4 8.00 -2.22 -2.23
CA ALA A 4 6.63 -1.72 -2.24
C ALA A 4 5.73 -2.64 -3.06
N VAL A 5 4.56 -2.97 -2.54
CA VAL A 5 3.56 -3.83 -3.20
C VAL A 5 2.23 -3.10 -3.23
N ASP A 6 1.68 -2.91 -4.42
CA ASP A 6 0.48 -2.10 -4.64
C ASP A 6 -0.80 -2.86 -4.26
N ASP A 7 -1.71 -2.23 -3.51
CA ASP A 7 -2.98 -2.82 -3.04
C ASP A 7 -2.82 -4.06 -2.14
N LEU A 8 -1.70 -4.23 -1.42
CA LEU A 8 -1.44 -5.41 -0.60
C LEU A 8 -2.03 -5.26 0.82
N ARG A 9 -3.25 -5.75 1.02
CA ARG A 9 -3.80 -5.95 2.36
C ARG A 9 -3.11 -7.13 3.07
N PRO A 10 -3.23 -7.30 4.41
CA PRO A 10 -2.55 -8.38 5.14
C PRO A 10 -3.21 -9.76 4.93
N GLU A 11 -3.50 -10.13 3.67
CA GLU A 11 -3.99 -11.43 3.22
C GLU A 11 -2.80 -12.37 2.89
N LEU A 12 -1.94 -12.63 3.88
CA LEU A 12 -0.74 -13.47 3.76
C LEU A 12 -0.78 -14.59 4.79
N GLY A 13 -0.05 -15.69 4.55
CA GLY A 13 0.01 -16.81 5.48
C GLY A 13 0.44 -16.40 6.88
N ILE A 14 1.49 -15.58 7.01
CA ILE A 14 1.99 -15.07 8.29
C ILE A 14 0.97 -14.21 9.06
N TYR A 15 0.03 -13.56 8.36
CA TYR A 15 -1.06 -12.80 8.98
C TYR A 15 -2.26 -13.68 9.38
N GLY A 16 -2.19 -14.99 9.09
CA GLY A 16 -3.20 -15.98 9.50
C GLY A 16 -4.18 -16.38 8.39
N ASN A 17 -3.96 -16.00 7.12
CA ASN A 17 -4.77 -16.51 6.03
C ASN A 17 -4.32 -17.96 5.68
N PRO A 18 -5.19 -18.99 5.87
CA PRO A 18 -4.79 -20.39 5.66
C PRO A 18 -4.80 -20.79 4.18
N ILE A 19 -5.37 -19.98 3.30
CA ILE A 19 -5.59 -20.32 1.89
C ILE A 19 -4.48 -19.77 1.01
N VAL A 20 -4.12 -18.48 1.18
CA VAL A 20 -3.15 -17.82 0.33
C VAL A 20 -1.76 -18.46 0.44
N LYS A 21 -1.06 -18.58 -0.68
CA LYS A 21 0.27 -19.22 -0.74
C LYS A 21 1.35 -18.14 -0.84
N THR A 22 2.03 -17.89 0.29
CA THR A 22 3.07 -16.85 0.43
C THR A 22 4.34 -17.34 1.13
N PRO A 23 4.91 -18.49 0.74
CA PRO A 23 6.01 -19.10 1.49
C PRO A 23 7.26 -18.24 1.61
N ASN A 24 7.56 -17.40 0.60
CA ASN A 24 8.74 -16.55 0.59
C ASN A 24 8.56 -15.30 1.47
N ILE A 25 7.41 -14.66 1.41
CA ILE A 25 7.05 -13.52 2.27
C ILE A 25 6.90 -13.99 3.72
N ASP A 26 6.30 -15.17 3.94
CA ASP A 26 6.18 -15.78 5.26
C ASP A 26 7.57 -16.11 5.86
N ARG A 27 8.53 -16.56 5.04
CA ARG A 27 9.92 -16.76 5.46
C ARG A 27 10.56 -15.43 5.88
N LEU A 28 10.46 -14.38 5.03
CA LEU A 28 10.96 -13.05 5.37
C LEU A 28 10.39 -12.55 6.70
N ALA A 29 9.08 -12.75 6.91
CA ALA A 29 8.40 -12.36 8.14
C ALA A 29 8.89 -13.14 9.37
N LYS A 30 9.14 -14.45 9.23
CA LYS A 30 9.69 -15.28 10.30
C LYS A 30 11.13 -14.93 10.68
N GLU A 31 11.91 -14.45 9.72
CA GLU A 31 13.28 -13.97 9.92
C GLU A 31 13.36 -12.51 10.37
N GLY A 32 12.23 -11.80 10.35
CA GLY A 32 12.11 -10.40 10.71
C GLY A 32 10.97 -10.14 11.70
N SER A 33 10.48 -8.92 11.71
CA SER A 33 9.29 -8.48 12.44
C SER A 33 8.15 -8.20 11.47
N PHE A 34 6.96 -8.76 11.72
CA PHE A 34 5.75 -8.38 11.00
C PHE A 34 4.78 -7.65 11.91
N PHE A 35 4.14 -6.62 11.37
CA PHE A 35 3.29 -5.71 12.13
C PHE A 35 1.81 -6.04 11.89
N LYS A 36 1.15 -6.57 12.91
CA LYS A 36 -0.27 -6.96 12.85
C LYS A 36 -1.21 -5.80 12.56
N ARG A 37 -0.85 -4.59 12.99
CA ARG A 37 -1.69 -3.39 12.97
C ARG A 37 -0.94 -2.21 12.38
N HIS A 38 -0.54 -2.34 11.11
CA HIS A 38 0.05 -1.26 10.32
C HIS A 38 -1.05 -0.55 9.53
N TYR A 39 -1.08 0.79 9.62
CA TYR A 39 -2.06 1.65 8.98
C TYR A 39 -1.42 2.71 8.10
N VAL A 40 -2.05 2.96 6.95
CA VAL A 40 -1.62 4.01 6.02
C VAL A 40 -2.36 5.31 6.29
N GLN A 41 -1.73 6.44 5.95
CA GLN A 41 -2.34 7.75 6.16
C GLN A 41 -3.47 8.03 5.17
N VAL A 42 -3.39 7.51 3.94
CA VAL A 42 -4.41 7.74 2.92
C VAL A 42 -4.60 6.46 2.10
N PRO A 43 -5.83 5.93 1.94
CA PRO A 43 -6.09 4.73 1.14
C PRO A 43 -6.15 5.07 -0.36
N THR A 44 -5.07 5.70 -0.87
CA THR A 44 -4.89 6.15 -2.25
C THR A 44 -3.41 6.10 -2.59
N CYS A 45 -3.03 5.38 -3.65
CA CYS A 45 -1.63 5.03 -3.94
C CYS A 45 -0.65 6.21 -3.88
N GLY A 46 -0.89 7.27 -4.67
CA GLY A 46 0.00 8.43 -4.70
C GLY A 46 0.11 9.12 -3.34
N ALA A 47 -1.02 9.33 -2.67
CA ALA A 47 -1.09 10.01 -1.38
C ALA A 47 -0.43 9.19 -0.25
N SER A 48 -0.67 7.88 -0.19
CA SER A 48 -0.02 6.98 0.77
C SER A 48 1.50 6.99 0.58
N ARG A 49 1.95 6.85 -0.68
CA ARG A 49 3.38 6.87 -1.03
C ARG A 49 4.03 8.22 -0.73
N TYR A 50 3.31 9.32 -0.88
CA TYR A 50 3.82 10.65 -0.50
C TYR A 50 4.00 10.78 1.02
N SER A 51 3.05 10.29 1.83
CA SER A 51 3.20 10.25 3.29
C SER A 51 4.38 9.36 3.72
N LEU A 52 4.56 8.20 3.09
CA LEU A 52 5.75 7.36 3.26
C LEU A 52 7.03 8.15 2.97
N MET A 53 7.11 8.77 1.79
CA MET A 53 8.33 9.43 1.31
C MET A 53 8.73 10.64 2.15
N THR A 54 7.75 11.38 2.70
CA THR A 54 8.00 12.59 3.48
C THR A 54 7.96 12.39 4.99
N GLY A 55 7.43 11.27 5.48
CA GLY A 55 7.22 11.04 6.92
C GLY A 55 6.20 11.99 7.55
N LEU A 56 5.31 12.56 6.73
CA LEU A 56 4.31 13.55 7.15
C LEU A 56 2.89 13.08 6.86
N ARG A 57 1.98 13.37 7.79
CA ARG A 57 0.54 13.27 7.57
C ARG A 57 0.06 14.35 6.59
N PRO A 58 -1.07 14.16 5.91
CA PRO A 58 -1.62 15.14 4.98
C PRO A 58 -1.84 16.52 5.62
N GLN A 59 -1.30 17.58 4.98
CA GLN A 59 -1.43 18.97 5.43
C GLN A 59 -2.25 19.83 4.45
N LYS A 60 -2.56 19.31 3.25
CA LYS A 60 -3.28 19.99 2.17
C LYS A 60 -4.20 19.00 1.44
N LYS A 61 -5.24 19.50 0.77
CA LYS A 61 -6.13 18.69 -0.09
C LYS A 61 -5.35 17.92 -1.19
N SER A 62 -4.27 18.51 -1.74
CA SER A 62 -3.40 17.83 -2.71
C SER A 62 -2.76 16.57 -2.15
N HIS A 63 -2.50 16.51 -0.84
CA HIS A 63 -1.90 15.34 -0.18
C HIS A 63 -2.85 14.13 -0.05
N LEU A 64 -4.13 14.28 -0.42
CA LEU A 64 -5.10 13.18 -0.46
C LEU A 64 -5.26 12.55 -1.85
N ARG A 65 -4.48 12.99 -2.86
CA ARG A 65 -4.70 12.66 -4.27
C ARG A 65 -3.52 11.93 -4.89
N ASN A 66 -3.78 11.22 -5.98
CA ASN A 66 -2.74 10.55 -6.76
C ASN A 66 -1.75 11.52 -7.43
N ASP A 67 -2.19 12.71 -7.78
CA ASP A 67 -1.37 13.73 -8.43
C ASP A 67 -0.47 14.55 -7.47
N VAL A 68 -0.33 14.13 -6.22
CA VAL A 68 0.42 14.84 -5.19
C VAL A 68 1.89 15.04 -5.57
N PHE A 69 2.57 14.06 -6.14
CA PHE A 69 3.96 14.21 -6.58
C PHE A 69 4.11 15.25 -7.68
N TYR A 70 3.16 15.29 -8.63
CA TYR A 70 3.13 16.34 -9.64
C TYR A 70 2.99 17.73 -9.02
N LYS A 71 2.08 17.87 -8.05
CA LYS A 71 1.79 19.16 -7.41
C LYS A 71 2.88 19.65 -6.46
N GLU A 72 3.51 18.73 -5.73
CA GLU A 72 4.38 19.08 -4.61
C GLU A 72 5.87 18.94 -4.93
N THR A 73 6.28 18.10 -5.89
CA THR A 73 7.69 17.76 -6.14
C THR A 73 8.14 17.95 -7.61
N ALA A 74 7.32 17.53 -8.58
CA ALA A 74 7.68 17.66 -10.00
C ALA A 74 7.81 19.12 -10.42
N ASN A 75 8.81 19.43 -11.25
CA ASN A 75 9.09 20.79 -11.72
C ASN A 75 9.20 21.86 -10.61
N LYS A 76 9.56 21.46 -9.40
CA LYS A 76 9.82 22.37 -8.29
C LYS A 76 11.32 22.48 -8.06
N PRO A 77 11.79 23.61 -7.50
CA PRO A 77 13.17 23.71 -7.02
C PRO A 77 13.48 22.62 -5.98
N GLU A 78 14.75 22.28 -5.86
CA GLU A 78 15.18 21.36 -4.82
C GLU A 78 14.76 21.86 -3.44
N LYS A 79 14.06 21.02 -2.70
CA LYS A 79 13.59 21.29 -1.34
C LYS A 79 14.16 20.28 -0.38
N ILE A 80 14.56 20.76 0.78
CA ILE A 80 14.99 19.98 1.91
C ILE A 80 13.92 19.91 3.03
N ARG A 81 12.78 20.58 2.85
CA ARG A 81 11.65 20.59 3.80
C ARG A 81 10.31 20.85 3.10
N PRO A 82 9.42 19.86 2.92
CA PRO A 82 9.70 18.44 3.11
C PRO A 82 10.52 17.87 1.93
N GLU A 83 11.41 16.94 2.24
CA GLU A 83 12.11 16.12 1.24
C GLU A 83 11.77 14.63 1.44
N SER A 84 11.95 13.81 0.41
CA SER A 84 11.80 12.37 0.58
C SER A 84 12.96 11.79 1.38
N PHE A 85 12.69 10.71 2.15
CA PHE A 85 13.79 10.00 2.81
C PHE A 85 14.83 9.48 1.81
N VAL A 86 14.43 9.19 0.57
CA VAL A 86 15.36 8.78 -0.50
C VAL A 86 16.31 9.90 -0.88
N HIS A 87 15.79 11.14 -1.04
CA HIS A 87 16.61 12.32 -1.29
C HIS A 87 17.55 12.58 -0.12
N HIS A 88 17.06 12.44 1.11
CA HIS A 88 17.86 12.61 2.31
C HIS A 88 19.00 11.56 2.42
N LEU A 89 18.71 10.29 2.13
CA LEU A 89 19.75 9.25 2.05
C LEU A 89 20.79 9.57 0.98
N LYS A 90 20.37 10.01 -0.20
CA LYS A 90 21.28 10.41 -1.29
C LYS A 90 22.23 11.52 -0.86
N ARG A 91 21.71 12.57 -0.21
CA ARG A 91 22.52 13.67 0.34
C ARG A 91 23.47 13.21 1.45
N ASN A 92 23.15 12.12 2.14
CA ASN A 92 23.98 11.49 3.16
C ASN A 92 24.86 10.35 2.61
N GLY A 93 25.14 10.36 1.30
CA GLY A 93 26.15 9.51 0.70
C GLY A 93 25.69 8.15 0.18
N TYR A 94 24.41 7.81 0.25
CA TYR A 94 23.87 6.58 -0.31
C TYR A 94 23.75 6.66 -1.85
N THR A 95 24.01 5.56 -2.53
CA THR A 95 23.55 5.38 -3.92
C THR A 95 22.08 5.01 -3.92
N THR A 96 21.24 5.77 -4.62
CA THR A 96 19.78 5.58 -4.64
C THR A 96 19.30 5.05 -5.97
N VAL A 97 18.65 3.88 -5.97
CA VAL A 97 18.11 3.24 -7.18
C VAL A 97 16.64 2.91 -6.98
N GLY A 98 15.79 3.41 -7.88
CA GLY A 98 14.36 3.12 -7.92
C GLY A 98 14.01 2.23 -9.12
N ILE A 99 13.13 1.25 -8.93
CA ILE A 99 12.69 0.32 -9.96
C ILE A 99 11.19 0.07 -9.81
N GLY A 100 10.40 0.33 -10.85
CA GLY A 100 8.96 0.12 -10.82
C GLY A 100 8.20 1.17 -9.99
N LYS A 101 7.04 0.81 -9.45
CA LYS A 101 6.10 1.75 -8.80
C LYS A 101 6.51 2.13 -7.38
N LEU A 102 7.24 3.21 -7.21
CA LEU A 102 7.68 3.74 -5.90
C LEU A 102 6.99 5.05 -5.53
N SER A 103 6.75 5.93 -6.48
CA SER A 103 5.82 7.06 -6.41
C SER A 103 4.45 6.66 -6.98
N HIS A 104 3.67 7.60 -7.53
CA HIS A 104 2.39 7.20 -8.14
C HIS A 104 2.58 6.54 -9.50
N SER A 105 3.31 7.19 -10.40
CA SER A 105 3.60 6.60 -11.71
C SER A 105 4.61 5.44 -11.60
N VAL A 106 4.51 4.52 -12.53
CA VAL A 106 5.27 3.27 -12.51
C VAL A 106 6.70 3.42 -13.03
N ASP A 107 6.95 4.46 -13.80
CA ASP A 107 8.24 4.80 -14.39
C ASP A 107 8.84 6.09 -13.82
N GLY A 108 8.21 6.64 -12.77
CA GLY A 108 8.65 7.86 -12.09
C GLY A 108 8.44 9.15 -12.87
N LYS A 109 7.66 9.12 -13.96
CA LYS A 109 7.39 10.27 -14.83
C LYS A 109 5.95 10.77 -14.71
N VAL A 110 5.73 12.05 -14.97
CA VAL A 110 4.40 12.68 -14.90
C VAL A 110 3.74 12.72 -16.27
N TYR A 111 2.69 11.92 -16.46
CA TYR A 111 1.82 11.95 -17.65
C TYR A 111 0.50 11.22 -17.37
N GLY A 112 -0.51 11.49 -18.18
CA GLY A 112 -1.83 10.85 -18.06
C GLY A 112 -1.84 9.42 -18.62
N TYR A 113 -2.83 8.61 -18.22
CA TYR A 113 -2.93 7.20 -18.59
C TYR A 113 -2.96 6.92 -20.11
N ARG A 114 -3.32 7.91 -20.92
CA ARG A 114 -3.44 7.82 -22.38
C ARG A 114 -2.47 8.76 -23.11
N GLU A 115 -1.58 9.40 -22.39
CA GLU A 115 -0.59 10.34 -22.92
C GLU A 115 0.75 9.64 -23.16
N GLU A 116 1.57 10.22 -24.03
CA GLU A 116 2.95 9.78 -24.17
C GLU A 116 3.77 10.18 -22.92
N PRO A 117 4.77 9.38 -22.54
CA PRO A 117 5.61 9.69 -21.39
C PRO A 117 6.31 11.02 -21.51
N SER A 118 6.14 11.89 -20.52
CA SER A 118 6.88 13.15 -20.42
C SER A 118 8.30 12.93 -19.89
N GLU A 119 9.16 13.95 -19.99
CA GLU A 119 10.47 13.94 -19.33
C GLU A 119 10.41 14.45 -17.87
N THR A 120 9.25 14.93 -17.43
CA THR A 120 9.05 15.43 -16.07
C THR A 120 9.05 14.27 -15.07
N LYS A 121 9.97 14.32 -14.11
CA LYS A 121 10.10 13.31 -13.05
C LYS A 121 9.20 13.65 -11.85
N GLU A 122 8.54 12.64 -11.28
CA GLU A 122 7.77 12.82 -10.03
C GLU A 122 8.67 13.19 -8.84
N MET A 123 9.87 12.61 -8.76
CA MET A 123 10.83 12.81 -7.67
C MET A 123 12.23 13.16 -8.23
N PRO A 124 12.43 14.38 -8.78
CA PRO A 124 13.60 14.71 -9.61
C PRO A 124 14.93 14.64 -8.86
N TYR A 125 14.96 14.84 -7.54
CA TYR A 125 16.20 14.87 -6.75
C TYR A 125 16.50 13.57 -5.99
N SER A 126 15.53 12.66 -5.90
CA SER A 126 15.61 11.49 -5.01
C SER A 126 16.49 10.37 -5.53
N TRP A 127 16.50 10.13 -6.83
CA TRP A 127 17.13 8.96 -7.42
C TRP A 127 18.41 9.28 -8.19
N ASP A 128 19.47 8.52 -7.97
CA ASP A 128 20.63 8.52 -8.88
C ASP A 128 20.27 7.82 -10.19
N ARG A 129 19.50 6.72 -10.09
CA ARG A 129 18.93 5.99 -11.23
C ARG A 129 17.50 5.58 -10.92
N PHE A 130 16.61 5.82 -11.85
CA PHE A 130 15.26 5.27 -11.85
C PHE A 130 15.08 4.41 -13.11
N ILE A 131 14.70 3.15 -12.93
CA ILE A 131 14.70 2.15 -13.99
C ILE A 131 13.32 1.55 -14.12
N PHE A 132 12.79 1.61 -15.33
CA PHE A 132 11.58 0.91 -15.70
C PHE A 132 11.70 0.37 -17.13
N ASN A 133 11.33 -0.90 -17.31
CA ASN A 133 11.24 -1.53 -18.62
C ASN A 133 9.78 -1.87 -18.91
N PRO A 134 9.07 -1.11 -19.74
CA PRO A 134 7.67 -1.39 -20.07
C PRO A 134 7.49 -2.62 -20.96
N GLY A 135 8.58 -3.22 -21.49
CA GLY A 135 8.51 -4.37 -22.39
C GLY A 135 7.62 -4.11 -23.60
N LYS A 136 6.81 -5.11 -23.96
CA LYS A 136 5.90 -5.06 -25.10
C LYS A 136 4.75 -4.04 -24.96
N TRP A 137 4.51 -3.50 -23.76
CA TRP A 137 3.43 -2.53 -23.52
C TRP A 137 3.83 -1.06 -23.78
N LYS A 138 5.12 -0.79 -24.06
CA LYS A 138 5.69 0.48 -24.55
C LYS A 138 5.77 1.62 -23.51
N THR A 139 4.73 1.88 -22.73
CA THR A 139 4.71 2.95 -21.70
C THR A 139 4.48 2.40 -20.30
N GLY A 140 4.78 3.19 -19.28
CA GLY A 140 4.58 2.81 -17.88
C GLY A 140 3.12 2.48 -17.59
N TRP A 141 2.18 3.38 -17.95
CA TRP A 141 0.76 3.16 -17.68
C TRP A 141 0.17 2.00 -18.48
N ASN A 142 0.63 1.76 -19.71
CA ASN A 142 0.21 0.60 -20.47
C ASN A 142 0.68 -0.70 -19.81
N ALA A 143 1.92 -0.73 -19.30
CA ALA A 143 2.44 -1.85 -18.54
C ALA A 143 1.69 -2.04 -17.21
N PHE A 144 1.29 -0.95 -16.54
CA PHE A 144 0.54 -1.03 -15.30
C PHE A 144 -0.83 -1.73 -15.45
N PHE A 145 -1.51 -1.50 -16.56
CA PHE A 145 -2.80 -2.09 -16.90
C PHE A 145 -2.68 -3.20 -17.96
N ALA A 146 -1.57 -3.92 -17.98
CA ALA A 146 -1.17 -4.89 -19.01
C ALA A 146 -1.98 -6.19 -19.00
N TYR A 147 -2.12 -6.77 -20.20
CA TYR A 147 -2.54 -8.15 -20.45
C TYR A 147 -1.41 -8.93 -21.15
N ALA A 148 -1.41 -10.24 -21.01
CA ALA A 148 -0.30 -11.08 -21.46
C ALA A 148 -0.04 -11.05 -22.97
N ASN A 149 -1.04 -10.73 -23.78
CA ASN A 149 -0.94 -10.58 -25.23
C ASN A 149 -0.25 -9.28 -25.70
N GLY A 150 0.14 -8.37 -24.78
CA GLY A 150 0.73 -7.06 -25.10
C GLY A 150 -0.28 -5.91 -25.14
N GLU A 151 -1.57 -6.21 -25.04
CA GLU A 151 -2.62 -5.21 -24.89
C GLU A 151 -2.68 -4.65 -23.48
N ASN A 152 -3.46 -3.61 -23.30
CA ASN A 152 -3.68 -2.97 -22.01
C ASN A 152 -5.09 -2.37 -21.95
N ARG A 153 -5.53 -1.99 -20.73
CA ARG A 153 -6.87 -1.44 -20.50
C ARG A 153 -7.16 -0.21 -21.38
N GLN A 154 -6.17 0.66 -21.58
CA GLN A 154 -6.34 1.89 -22.36
C GLN A 154 -6.45 1.63 -23.85
N SER A 155 -5.60 0.77 -24.43
CA SER A 155 -5.60 0.43 -25.84
C SER A 155 -6.91 -0.24 -26.29
N LEU A 156 -7.59 -0.92 -25.36
CA LEU A 156 -8.86 -1.60 -25.58
C LEU A 156 -10.07 -0.78 -25.09
N ASP A 157 -9.90 0.51 -24.83
CA ASP A 157 -10.95 1.41 -24.35
C ASP A 157 -11.74 0.84 -23.15
N ASN A 158 -11.02 0.25 -22.20
CA ASN A 158 -11.56 -0.44 -21.02
C ASN A 158 -12.42 -1.68 -21.32
N GLN A 159 -12.52 -2.13 -22.59
CA GLN A 159 -13.19 -3.38 -23.00
C GLN A 159 -12.33 -4.59 -22.62
N VAL A 160 -12.14 -4.77 -21.32
CA VAL A 160 -11.28 -5.81 -20.73
C VAL A 160 -11.89 -6.31 -19.43
N LYS A 161 -11.47 -7.53 -19.04
CA LYS A 161 -11.83 -8.13 -17.74
C LYS A 161 -10.93 -7.60 -16.64
N PRO A 162 -11.40 -7.53 -15.37
CA PRO A 162 -10.58 -7.12 -14.22
C PRO A 162 -9.60 -8.22 -13.76
N TYR A 163 -9.39 -9.27 -14.53
CA TYR A 163 -8.48 -10.39 -14.23
C TYR A 163 -8.04 -11.08 -15.51
N GLU A 164 -6.88 -11.75 -15.46
CA GLU A 164 -6.40 -12.64 -16.50
C GLU A 164 -5.55 -13.77 -15.91
N SER A 165 -5.70 -14.99 -16.47
CA SER A 165 -4.91 -16.17 -16.20
C SER A 165 -4.30 -16.68 -17.50
N ALA A 166 -3.16 -16.13 -17.91
CA ALA A 166 -2.49 -16.54 -19.14
C ALA A 166 -1.39 -17.57 -18.86
N ASP A 167 -1.23 -18.53 -19.78
CA ASP A 167 -0.14 -19.51 -19.72
C ASP A 167 1.15 -18.88 -20.25
N VAL A 168 1.82 -18.16 -19.38
CA VAL A 168 3.06 -17.41 -19.66
C VAL A 168 4.04 -17.56 -18.50
N SER A 169 5.33 -17.26 -18.78
CA SER A 169 6.35 -17.16 -17.73
C SER A 169 6.11 -15.94 -16.82
N ASP A 170 6.91 -15.82 -15.74
CA ASP A 170 6.85 -14.65 -14.85
C ASP A 170 7.10 -13.33 -15.62
N GLU A 171 7.98 -13.32 -16.62
CA GLU A 171 8.23 -12.18 -17.50
C GLU A 171 7.12 -11.92 -18.53
N GLY A 172 6.12 -12.77 -18.59
CA GLY A 172 4.92 -12.57 -19.41
C GLY A 172 4.07 -11.38 -18.94
N TYR A 173 4.28 -10.92 -17.68
CA TYR A 173 3.70 -9.71 -17.12
C TYR A 173 4.78 -8.75 -16.61
N PRO A 174 4.46 -7.45 -16.44
CA PRO A 174 5.44 -6.40 -16.13
C PRO A 174 6.20 -6.61 -14.82
N ASP A 175 5.58 -7.20 -13.79
CA ASP A 175 6.24 -7.43 -12.49
C ASP A 175 7.45 -8.37 -12.62
N GLY A 176 7.41 -9.34 -13.53
CA GLY A 176 8.59 -10.15 -13.87
C GLY A 176 9.72 -9.34 -14.52
N LEU A 177 9.40 -8.33 -15.33
CA LEU A 177 10.39 -7.41 -15.91
C LEU A 177 10.97 -6.46 -14.86
N ILE A 178 10.16 -6.07 -13.86
CA ILE A 178 10.62 -5.31 -12.69
C ILE A 178 11.65 -6.15 -11.93
N LEU A 179 11.33 -7.42 -11.60
CA LEU A 179 12.29 -8.31 -10.96
C LEU A 179 13.58 -8.46 -11.76
N LYS A 180 13.49 -8.71 -13.06
CA LYS A 180 14.67 -8.83 -13.94
C LYS A 180 15.56 -7.59 -13.89
N SER A 181 14.95 -6.41 -13.89
CA SER A 181 15.67 -5.14 -13.74
C SER A 181 16.29 -5.00 -12.35
N ALA A 182 15.56 -5.41 -11.30
CA ALA A 182 16.03 -5.37 -9.91
C ALA A 182 17.25 -6.27 -9.70
N LEU A 183 17.22 -7.51 -10.17
CA LEU A 183 18.35 -8.45 -10.08
C LEU A 183 19.60 -7.91 -10.78
N ARG A 184 19.42 -7.29 -11.96
CA ARG A 184 20.54 -6.68 -12.68
C ARG A 184 21.16 -5.50 -11.93
N GLU A 185 20.34 -4.63 -11.35
CA GLU A 185 20.83 -3.47 -10.59
C GLU A 185 21.43 -3.89 -9.24
N LEU A 186 20.86 -4.90 -8.57
CA LEU A 186 21.42 -5.45 -7.34
C LEU A 186 22.84 -5.96 -7.55
N LYS A 187 23.08 -6.70 -8.66
CA LYS A 187 24.45 -7.16 -9.04
C LYS A 187 25.45 -6.02 -9.28
N LYS A 188 24.98 -4.85 -9.72
CA LYS A 188 25.85 -3.66 -9.85
C LYS A 188 26.11 -3.01 -8.49
N LEU A 189 25.07 -2.91 -7.66
CA LEU A 189 25.16 -2.30 -6.32
C LEU A 189 26.09 -3.10 -5.40
N GLY A 190 26.03 -4.43 -5.43
CA GLY A 190 26.90 -5.29 -4.62
C GLY A 190 28.39 -5.24 -4.97
N LYS A 191 28.75 -4.70 -6.13
CA LYS A 191 30.16 -4.50 -6.53
C LYS A 191 30.75 -3.17 -6.05
N GLN A 192 29.96 -2.27 -5.50
CA GLN A 192 30.40 -0.97 -5.02
C GLN A 192 30.64 -0.97 -3.50
N LYS A 193 31.55 -0.11 -3.05
CA LYS A 193 31.83 0.07 -1.61
C LYS A 193 30.85 1.04 -0.92
N LYS A 194 30.16 1.86 -1.70
CA LYS A 194 29.26 2.91 -1.21
C LYS A 194 27.94 2.26 -0.72
N PRO A 195 27.40 2.69 0.42
CA PRO A 195 26.11 2.21 0.86
C PRO A 195 25.02 2.53 -0.18
N PHE A 196 23.98 1.70 -0.24
CA PHE A 196 22.90 1.90 -1.22
C PHE A 196 21.52 1.84 -0.59
N PHE A 197 20.61 2.55 -1.20
CA PHE A 197 19.16 2.37 -1.06
C PHE A 197 18.60 1.88 -2.39
N MET A 198 17.97 0.73 -2.38
CA MET A 198 17.30 0.16 -3.53
C MET A 198 15.82 0.00 -3.24
N GLY A 199 14.97 0.71 -3.99
CA GLY A 199 13.52 0.56 -3.97
C GLY A 199 13.05 -0.29 -5.14
N VAL A 200 12.18 -1.27 -4.89
CA VAL A 200 11.53 -2.11 -5.90
C VAL A 200 10.03 -2.06 -5.68
N GLY A 201 9.28 -1.55 -6.65
CA GLY A 201 7.84 -1.39 -6.58
C GLY A 201 7.11 -2.30 -7.55
N PHE A 202 6.41 -3.30 -7.01
CA PHE A 202 5.56 -4.23 -7.77
C PHE A 202 4.14 -3.70 -7.91
N PHE A 203 3.46 -4.10 -8.99
CA PHE A 203 2.11 -3.65 -9.32
C PHE A 203 1.02 -4.51 -8.71
N LYS A 204 1.22 -5.85 -8.77
CA LYS A 204 0.21 -6.78 -8.25
C LYS A 204 0.29 -6.81 -6.71
N PRO A 205 -0.87 -7.02 -6.06
CA PRO A 205 -2.19 -7.39 -6.58
C PRO A 205 -3.13 -6.25 -7.06
N HIS A 206 -2.65 -5.06 -7.41
CA HIS A 206 -3.50 -4.03 -8.02
C HIS A 206 -4.24 -4.54 -9.27
N LEU A 207 -5.44 -4.04 -9.51
CA LEU A 207 -6.22 -4.33 -10.74
C LEU A 207 -5.44 -4.01 -12.03
N PRO A 208 -5.60 -4.82 -13.11
CA PRO A 208 -6.37 -6.06 -13.16
C PRO A 208 -5.63 -7.17 -12.39
N PHE A 209 -6.37 -8.13 -11.79
CA PHE A 209 -5.79 -9.27 -11.07
C PHE A 209 -5.18 -10.28 -12.05
N ASN A 210 -4.10 -9.87 -12.70
CA ASN A 210 -3.44 -10.64 -13.74
C ASN A 210 -2.21 -11.34 -13.18
N ALA A 211 -2.14 -12.65 -13.35
CA ALA A 211 -0.99 -13.46 -12.97
C ALA A 211 -0.82 -14.64 -13.95
N PRO A 212 0.41 -15.15 -14.13
CA PRO A 212 0.62 -16.38 -14.87
C PRO A 212 -0.24 -17.53 -14.35
N LYS A 213 -0.78 -18.36 -15.26
CA LYS A 213 -1.71 -19.46 -14.97
C LYS A 213 -1.24 -20.36 -13.81
N LYS A 214 0.05 -20.66 -13.73
CA LYS A 214 0.63 -21.49 -12.66
C LYS A 214 0.32 -20.99 -11.23
N TYR A 215 0.08 -19.69 -11.03
CA TYR A 215 -0.30 -19.14 -9.73
C TYR A 215 -1.81 -19.25 -9.47
N TRP A 216 -2.63 -19.22 -10.53
CA TRP A 216 -4.05 -19.53 -10.43
C TRP A 216 -4.26 -21.01 -10.09
N ASP A 217 -3.49 -21.90 -10.67
CA ASP A 217 -3.57 -23.35 -10.46
C ASP A 217 -3.20 -23.79 -9.03
N LEU A 218 -2.63 -22.89 -8.21
CA LEU A 218 -2.36 -23.14 -6.78
C LEU A 218 -3.63 -23.25 -5.93
N TYR A 219 -4.78 -22.81 -6.45
CA TYR A 219 -6.01 -22.66 -5.68
C TYR A 219 -7.18 -23.42 -6.27
N ASP A 220 -7.87 -24.16 -5.39
CA ASP A 220 -9.21 -24.65 -5.66
C ASP A 220 -10.21 -23.49 -5.39
N ARG A 221 -10.79 -22.94 -6.47
CA ARG A 221 -11.72 -21.80 -6.37
C ARG A 221 -12.92 -22.09 -5.47
N THR A 222 -13.39 -23.34 -5.40
CA THR A 222 -14.55 -23.72 -4.61
C THR A 222 -14.30 -23.58 -3.11
N LYS A 223 -13.04 -23.62 -2.68
CA LYS A 223 -12.60 -23.49 -1.28
C LYS A 223 -12.22 -22.07 -0.87
N ILE A 224 -12.22 -21.12 -1.80
CA ILE A 224 -11.90 -19.72 -1.48
C ILE A 224 -13.08 -19.11 -0.72
N PRO A 225 -12.84 -18.59 0.50
CA PRO A 225 -13.89 -17.93 1.28
C PRO A 225 -14.28 -16.60 0.62
N ILE A 226 -15.51 -16.21 0.80
CA ILE A 226 -16.01 -14.87 0.44
C ILE A 226 -16.21 -14.04 1.70
N ALA A 227 -16.33 -12.73 1.56
CA ALA A 227 -16.64 -11.84 2.65
C ALA A 227 -18.02 -12.17 3.26
N THR A 228 -18.08 -12.30 4.58
CA THR A 228 -19.33 -12.54 5.33
C THR A 228 -20.06 -11.25 5.66
N ASP A 229 -19.40 -10.11 5.54
CA ASP A 229 -19.83 -8.74 5.77
C ASP A 229 -20.13 -7.99 4.44
N SER A 230 -20.70 -8.70 3.46
CA SER A 230 -21.08 -8.14 2.14
C SER A 230 -22.42 -7.34 2.22
N PHE A 231 -22.45 -6.32 3.08
CA PHE A 231 -23.57 -5.40 3.25
C PHE A 231 -23.06 -4.02 3.70
N ILE A 232 -23.86 -2.97 3.55
CA ILE A 232 -23.51 -1.65 4.11
C ILE A 232 -23.61 -1.74 5.63
N PRO A 233 -22.56 -1.36 6.40
CA PRO A 233 -22.61 -1.40 7.84
C PRO A 233 -23.82 -0.65 8.42
N VAL A 234 -24.42 -1.19 9.47
CA VAL A 234 -25.63 -0.63 10.10
C VAL A 234 -25.31 0.75 10.72
N GLY A 235 -26.20 1.72 10.50
CA GLY A 235 -26.03 3.08 11.02
C GLY A 235 -24.95 3.91 10.32
N VAL A 236 -24.51 3.50 9.13
CA VAL A 236 -23.52 4.21 8.31
C VAL A 236 -24.20 4.93 7.16
N ASN A 237 -23.71 6.11 6.80
CA ASN A 237 -24.09 6.73 5.54
C ASN A 237 -23.36 6.02 4.38
N PRO A 238 -24.07 5.50 3.35
CA PRO A 238 -23.44 4.78 2.23
C PRO A 238 -22.33 5.56 1.52
N VAL A 239 -22.33 6.88 1.57
CA VAL A 239 -21.25 7.74 1.04
C VAL A 239 -19.91 7.47 1.73
N SER A 240 -19.90 6.99 2.99
CA SER A 240 -18.66 6.62 3.72
C SER A 240 -17.97 5.41 3.12
N VAL A 241 -18.72 4.48 2.55
CA VAL A 241 -18.18 3.33 1.82
C VAL A 241 -17.51 3.78 0.52
N GLY A 242 -18.03 4.84 -0.11
CA GLY A 242 -17.48 5.45 -1.32
C GLY A 242 -17.78 4.67 -2.60
N SER A 243 -17.18 5.09 -3.71
CA SER A 243 -17.43 4.55 -5.04
C SER A 243 -16.52 3.37 -5.38
N MET A 244 -16.93 2.60 -6.39
CA MET A 244 -16.13 1.52 -7.02
C MET A 244 -15.71 1.90 -8.44
N GLY A 245 -15.45 3.19 -8.70
CA GLY A 245 -15.16 3.71 -10.03
C GLY A 245 -13.96 3.04 -10.70
N GLU A 246 -12.93 2.68 -9.93
CA GLU A 246 -11.76 1.98 -10.45
C GLU A 246 -12.12 0.58 -10.97
N PHE A 247 -12.80 -0.24 -10.16
CA PHE A 247 -13.25 -1.57 -10.58
C PHE A 247 -14.25 -1.47 -11.75
N ASN A 248 -15.23 -0.59 -11.64
CA ASN A 248 -16.26 -0.40 -12.64
C ASN A 248 -15.78 0.23 -13.96
N SER A 249 -14.52 0.64 -14.02
CA SER A 249 -13.87 1.04 -15.29
C SER A 249 -13.59 -0.15 -16.22
N TYR A 250 -13.52 -1.38 -15.69
CA TYR A 250 -13.40 -2.59 -16.49
C TYR A 250 -14.77 -2.98 -17.06
N LYS A 251 -14.94 -2.92 -18.39
CA LYS A 251 -16.27 -3.04 -19.03
C LYS A 251 -16.70 -4.49 -19.26
N LEU A 252 -15.77 -5.46 -19.30
CA LEU A 252 -16.08 -6.87 -19.50
C LEU A 252 -16.12 -7.63 -18.15
N THR A 253 -16.88 -7.12 -17.20
CA THR A 253 -17.15 -7.79 -15.91
C THR A 253 -18.31 -8.77 -16.06
N ASP A 254 -18.25 -9.92 -15.38
CA ASP A 254 -19.36 -10.88 -15.38
C ASP A 254 -20.58 -10.27 -14.64
N GLU A 255 -20.33 -9.51 -13.56
CA GLU A 255 -21.31 -8.71 -12.83
C GLU A 255 -20.70 -7.35 -12.48
N LYS A 256 -21.54 -6.32 -12.35
CA LYS A 256 -21.10 -4.97 -11.99
C LYS A 256 -21.35 -4.69 -10.51
N PRO A 257 -20.32 -4.64 -9.66
CA PRO A 257 -20.48 -4.32 -8.25
C PRO A 257 -21.15 -2.95 -8.02
N ASN A 258 -22.01 -2.90 -7.02
CA ASN A 258 -22.69 -1.68 -6.58
C ASN A 258 -23.03 -1.76 -5.08
N LEU A 259 -23.40 -0.63 -4.47
CA LEU A 259 -23.72 -0.57 -3.04
C LEU A 259 -25.14 -1.03 -2.66
N ASN A 260 -25.94 -1.48 -3.62
CA ASN A 260 -27.31 -1.92 -3.35
C ASN A 260 -27.41 -3.44 -3.16
N LYS A 261 -26.50 -4.19 -3.75
CA LYS A 261 -26.53 -5.65 -3.76
C LYS A 261 -25.14 -6.25 -3.93
N ALA A 262 -24.86 -7.30 -3.17
CA ALA A 262 -23.68 -8.12 -3.37
C ALA A 262 -23.68 -8.78 -4.76
N ILE A 263 -22.50 -8.93 -5.36
CA ILE A 263 -22.33 -9.78 -6.54
C ILE A 263 -22.46 -11.27 -6.12
N SER A 264 -22.69 -12.15 -7.09
CA SER A 264 -22.82 -13.58 -6.81
C SER A 264 -21.55 -14.15 -6.16
N ASP A 265 -21.74 -15.15 -5.32
CA ASP A 265 -20.65 -15.91 -4.67
C ASP A 265 -19.66 -16.47 -5.69
N VAL A 266 -20.15 -16.92 -6.84
CA VAL A 266 -19.34 -17.49 -7.93
C VAL A 266 -18.40 -16.42 -8.48
N TYR A 267 -18.90 -15.21 -8.69
CA TYR A 267 -18.09 -14.11 -9.22
C TYR A 267 -17.16 -13.55 -8.15
N ALA A 268 -17.64 -13.40 -6.90
CA ALA A 268 -16.79 -12.99 -5.77
C ALA A 268 -15.58 -13.92 -5.59
N ARG A 269 -15.80 -15.25 -5.55
CA ARG A 269 -14.70 -16.24 -5.49
C ARG A 269 -13.74 -16.13 -6.67
N LYS A 270 -14.22 -15.82 -7.87
CA LYS A 270 -13.38 -15.62 -9.06
C LYS A 270 -12.46 -14.42 -8.92
N LEU A 271 -12.96 -13.31 -8.38
CA LEU A 271 -12.18 -12.09 -8.15
C LEU A 271 -11.15 -12.28 -7.04
N ILE A 272 -11.54 -12.91 -5.91
CA ILE A 272 -10.63 -13.23 -4.80
C ILE A 272 -9.54 -14.20 -5.27
N HIS A 273 -9.89 -15.19 -6.11
CA HIS A 273 -8.92 -16.10 -6.73
C HIS A 273 -7.86 -15.32 -7.52
N GLY A 274 -8.27 -14.36 -8.35
CA GLY A 274 -7.34 -13.51 -9.10
C GLY A 274 -6.44 -12.68 -8.19
N TYR A 275 -6.99 -12.14 -7.10
CA TYR A 275 -6.23 -11.41 -6.10
C TYR A 275 -5.19 -12.32 -5.41
N TYR A 276 -5.57 -13.53 -4.98
CA TYR A 276 -4.66 -14.51 -4.36
C TYR A 276 -3.58 -15.00 -5.32
N ALA A 277 -3.95 -15.28 -6.57
CA ALA A 277 -2.99 -15.66 -7.61
C ALA A 277 -1.96 -14.54 -7.85
N SER A 278 -2.41 -13.29 -7.85
CA SER A 278 -1.54 -12.11 -7.96
C SER A 278 -0.60 -11.98 -6.76
N ILE A 279 -1.06 -12.24 -5.53
CA ILE A 279 -0.21 -12.27 -4.33
C ILE A 279 0.85 -13.37 -4.44
N SER A 280 0.48 -14.61 -4.82
CA SER A 280 1.45 -15.72 -4.94
C SER A 280 2.48 -15.46 -6.06
N TYR A 281 2.08 -14.76 -7.11
CA TYR A 281 3.01 -14.30 -8.12
C TYR A 281 4.05 -13.35 -7.53
N ILE A 282 3.62 -12.32 -6.79
CA ILE A 282 4.53 -11.37 -6.15
C ILE A 282 5.38 -12.05 -5.07
N ASP A 283 4.82 -12.98 -4.29
CA ASP A 283 5.58 -13.77 -3.32
C ASP A 283 6.79 -14.46 -3.96
N THR A 284 6.58 -15.07 -5.12
CA THR A 284 7.67 -15.72 -5.87
C THR A 284 8.73 -14.71 -6.34
N LEU A 285 8.30 -13.52 -6.81
CA LEU A 285 9.25 -12.49 -7.27
C LEU A 285 10.05 -11.90 -6.10
N VAL A 286 9.40 -11.67 -4.96
CA VAL A 286 10.05 -11.23 -3.71
C VAL A 286 11.05 -12.28 -3.24
N GLY A 287 10.68 -13.57 -3.27
CA GLY A 287 11.58 -14.67 -2.91
C GLY A 287 12.85 -14.67 -3.76
N LYS A 288 12.74 -14.56 -5.08
CA LYS A 288 13.89 -14.49 -5.99
C LYS A 288 14.79 -13.28 -5.73
N LEU A 289 14.20 -12.12 -5.39
CA LEU A 289 14.96 -10.91 -5.07
C LEU A 289 15.76 -11.08 -3.77
N ILE A 290 15.15 -11.67 -2.75
CA ILE A 290 15.82 -11.94 -1.45
C ILE A 290 16.92 -12.99 -1.62
N GLN A 291 16.64 -14.07 -2.36
CA GLN A 291 17.64 -15.12 -2.65
C GLN A 291 18.88 -14.56 -3.36
N GLU A 292 18.71 -13.61 -4.29
CA GLU A 292 19.87 -12.96 -4.94
C GLU A 292 20.66 -12.09 -3.95
N LEU A 293 19.98 -11.38 -3.05
CA LEU A 293 20.63 -10.60 -1.99
C LEU A 293 21.46 -11.51 -1.07
N GLU A 294 20.91 -12.65 -0.66
CA GLU A 294 21.57 -13.68 0.14
C GLU A 294 22.75 -14.32 -0.62
N ALA A 295 22.56 -14.68 -1.89
CA ALA A 295 23.62 -15.25 -2.73
C ALA A 295 24.82 -14.31 -2.95
N MET A 296 24.60 -13.01 -2.79
CA MET A 296 25.64 -11.98 -2.86
C MET A 296 26.24 -11.61 -1.49
N ASP A 297 25.83 -12.29 -0.41
CA ASP A 297 26.25 -12.02 0.97
C ASP A 297 26.00 -10.55 1.38
N LEU A 298 24.87 -9.98 0.95
CA LEU A 298 24.46 -8.61 1.26
C LEU A 298 23.36 -8.52 2.34
N ASP A 299 22.70 -9.63 2.65
CA ASP A 299 21.60 -9.68 3.62
C ASP A 299 22.10 -9.46 5.06
N HIS A 300 23.37 -9.78 5.36
CA HIS A 300 23.97 -9.59 6.68
C HIS A 300 24.17 -8.11 7.07
N ASN A 301 24.09 -7.18 6.12
CA ASN A 301 24.24 -5.73 6.35
C ASN A 301 23.12 -4.88 5.72
N THR A 302 22.06 -5.53 5.26
CA THR A 302 20.95 -4.86 4.58
C THR A 302 19.63 -5.02 5.36
N MET A 303 19.02 -3.89 5.76
CA MET A 303 17.62 -3.89 6.21
C MET A 303 16.70 -4.11 5.02
N ILE A 304 15.75 -5.04 5.15
CA ILE A 304 14.72 -5.32 4.14
C ILE A 304 13.38 -4.88 4.69
N ILE A 305 12.66 -4.03 3.95
CA ILE A 305 11.29 -3.63 4.27
C ILE A 305 10.38 -4.09 3.14
N LEU A 306 9.32 -4.83 3.45
CA LEU A 306 8.19 -5.11 2.57
C LEU A 306 6.98 -4.33 3.07
N TRP A 307 6.38 -3.52 2.21
CA TRP A 307 5.32 -2.59 2.54
C TRP A 307 4.20 -2.60 1.50
N GLY A 308 2.96 -2.80 1.96
CA GLY A 308 1.76 -2.56 1.16
C GLY A 308 1.33 -1.09 1.26
N ASP A 309 1.02 -0.45 0.13
CA ASP A 309 0.72 0.99 0.11
C ASP A 309 -0.67 1.34 0.67
N HIS A 310 -1.60 0.41 0.68
CA HIS A 310 -2.89 0.44 1.39
C HIS A 310 -3.58 -0.94 1.31
N GLY A 311 -4.73 -1.06 1.98
CA GLY A 311 -5.57 -2.23 1.90
C GLY A 311 -6.53 -2.21 0.69
N TRP A 312 -7.45 -3.18 0.66
CA TRP A 312 -8.43 -3.37 -0.40
C TRP A 312 -9.65 -4.12 0.12
N HIS A 313 -10.88 -3.70 -0.24
CA HIS A 313 -12.09 -4.47 0.03
C HIS A 313 -12.25 -5.57 -1.03
N LEU A 314 -12.52 -6.79 -0.59
CA LEU A 314 -12.76 -7.96 -1.43
C LEU A 314 -14.22 -8.43 -1.29
N GLY A 315 -15.17 -7.51 -1.45
CA GLY A 315 -16.60 -7.74 -1.26
C GLY A 315 -17.12 -7.32 0.12
N ASN A 316 -16.22 -7.05 1.09
CA ASN A 316 -16.59 -6.44 2.37
C ASN A 316 -17.32 -5.11 2.12
N ASP A 317 -18.35 -4.78 2.91
CA ASP A 317 -19.12 -3.55 2.80
C ASP A 317 -19.75 -3.33 1.40
N LEU A 318 -20.04 -4.42 0.66
CA LEU A 318 -20.41 -4.42 -0.77
C LEU A 318 -19.34 -3.85 -1.71
N LYS A 319 -18.14 -3.55 -1.22
CA LYS A 319 -17.10 -2.81 -1.93
C LYS A 319 -16.06 -3.72 -2.58
N TRP A 320 -15.66 -3.34 -3.79
CA TRP A 320 -14.51 -3.87 -4.53
C TRP A 320 -13.57 -2.71 -4.86
N GLY A 321 -12.64 -2.43 -3.96
CA GLY A 321 -11.77 -1.26 -4.07
C GLY A 321 -11.17 -0.81 -2.74
N LYS A 322 -10.49 0.31 -2.79
CA LYS A 322 -9.86 1.00 -1.66
C LYS A 322 -10.69 2.20 -1.21
N HIS A 323 -10.26 3.37 -1.27
CA HIS A 323 -10.94 4.67 -1.16
C HIS A 323 -12.07 4.74 -0.11
N SER A 324 -11.79 4.32 1.13
CA SER A 324 -12.65 4.43 2.31
C SER A 324 -11.83 4.56 3.58
N LEU A 325 -12.44 4.94 4.71
CA LEU A 325 -11.75 5.04 6.00
C LEU A 325 -11.99 3.81 6.90
N PHE A 326 -12.43 2.69 6.31
CA PHE A 326 -12.60 1.42 7.00
C PHE A 326 -11.27 0.66 7.16
N GLU A 327 -11.26 -0.28 8.12
CA GLU A 327 -10.10 -1.14 8.42
C GLU A 327 -9.55 -1.80 7.16
N LYS A 328 -10.41 -2.30 6.27
CA LYS A 328 -10.03 -3.02 5.04
C LYS A 328 -9.20 -2.19 4.06
N ALA A 329 -9.40 -0.87 4.03
CA ALA A 329 -8.67 0.03 3.15
C ALA A 329 -7.44 0.66 3.81
N LEU A 330 -7.49 0.91 5.13
CA LEU A 330 -6.42 1.59 5.86
C LEU A 330 -5.34 0.63 6.36
N LYS A 331 -5.66 -0.64 6.61
CA LYS A 331 -4.70 -1.64 7.11
C LYS A 331 -3.98 -2.31 5.95
N SER A 332 -2.64 -2.35 6.01
CA SER A 332 -1.82 -2.99 4.98
C SER A 332 -0.68 -3.83 5.57
N ALA A 333 -0.02 -4.62 4.73
CA ALA A 333 1.08 -5.47 5.15
C ALA A 333 2.35 -4.64 5.42
N LEU A 334 3.05 -4.94 6.52
CA LEU A 334 4.37 -4.39 6.82
C LEU A 334 5.25 -5.47 7.47
N ILE A 335 6.41 -5.71 6.87
CA ILE A 335 7.42 -6.64 7.36
C ILE A 335 8.77 -5.93 7.31
N VAL A 336 9.55 -6.02 8.38
CA VAL A 336 10.90 -5.44 8.46
C VAL A 336 11.87 -6.52 8.94
N LYS A 337 12.88 -6.84 8.13
CA LYS A 337 14.00 -7.71 8.51
C LYS A 337 15.24 -6.82 8.72
N LEU A 338 15.76 -6.83 9.93
CA LEU A 338 17.06 -6.22 10.25
C LEU A 338 18.18 -7.18 9.89
N PRO A 339 19.40 -6.68 9.55
CA PRO A 339 20.54 -7.53 9.28
C PRO A 339 21.02 -8.25 10.56
N GLY A 340 21.61 -9.43 10.37
CA GLY A 340 22.12 -10.25 11.46
C GLY A 340 21.03 -11.02 12.22
N ASN A 341 21.46 -11.83 13.20
CA ASN A 341 20.57 -12.60 14.08
C ASN A 341 20.19 -11.75 15.30
N ALA A 342 19.58 -10.59 15.09
CA ALA A 342 19.11 -9.76 16.19
C ALA A 342 18.04 -10.51 17.01
N ASN A 343 18.07 -10.34 18.33
CA ASN A 343 16.98 -10.82 19.20
C ASN A 343 15.77 -9.90 18.98
N ILE A 344 14.92 -10.27 18.01
CA ILE A 344 13.79 -9.47 17.53
C ILE A 344 12.45 -10.01 18.00
N GLN A 345 11.48 -9.12 18.16
CA GLN A 345 10.08 -9.45 18.31
C GLN A 345 9.49 -9.77 16.94
N ASN A 346 9.17 -11.04 16.69
CA ASN A 346 8.67 -11.47 15.39
C ASN A 346 7.28 -10.90 15.09
N GLU A 347 6.30 -11.08 15.99
CA GLU A 347 4.96 -10.50 15.86
C GLU A 347 4.84 -9.20 16.67
N VAL A 348 4.74 -8.06 16.00
CA VAL A 348 4.52 -6.75 16.64
C VAL A 348 3.04 -6.40 16.61
N ARG A 349 2.44 -6.28 17.81
CA ARG A 349 1.00 -5.99 17.98
C ARG A 349 0.70 -4.51 18.19
N ALA A 350 1.71 -3.66 18.39
CA ALA A 350 1.53 -2.21 18.47
C ALA A 350 0.85 -1.66 17.20
N ILE A 351 0.06 -0.61 17.36
CA ILE A 351 -0.46 0.15 16.23
C ILE A 351 0.67 1.01 15.68
N VAL A 352 0.94 0.88 14.39
CA VAL A 352 1.99 1.64 13.70
C VAL A 352 1.46 2.24 12.40
N GLU A 353 2.12 3.30 11.95
CA GLU A 353 1.73 4.05 10.77
C GLU A 353 2.81 4.03 9.68
N THR A 354 2.43 4.23 8.43
CA THR A 354 3.40 4.35 7.32
C THR A 354 4.41 5.48 7.54
N VAL A 355 4.04 6.59 8.17
CA VAL A 355 4.95 7.70 8.48
C VAL A 355 6.07 7.33 9.45
N ASP A 356 5.94 6.23 10.19
CA ASP A 356 6.96 5.69 11.09
C ASP A 356 8.17 5.10 10.34
N LEU A 357 8.01 4.78 9.06
CA LEU A 357 9.08 4.17 8.27
C LEU A 357 10.23 5.14 7.97
N TYR A 358 9.94 6.42 7.76
CA TYR A 358 10.99 7.41 7.54
C TYR A 358 11.97 7.49 8.73
N PRO A 359 11.51 7.77 9.98
CA PRO A 359 12.42 7.81 11.13
C PRO A 359 13.06 6.45 11.40
N THR A 360 12.40 5.32 11.13
CA THR A 360 12.96 3.98 11.27
C THR A 360 14.16 3.76 10.34
N ILE A 361 14.03 4.14 9.08
CA ILE A 361 15.11 4.05 8.08
C ILE A 361 16.28 4.93 8.49
N LEU A 362 16.02 6.15 8.95
CA LEU A 362 17.10 7.06 9.37
C LEU A 362 17.82 6.58 10.63
N GLU A 363 17.09 6.07 11.64
CA GLU A 363 17.71 5.51 12.85
C GLU A 363 18.60 4.33 12.49
N PHE A 364 18.14 3.41 11.63
CA PHE A 364 18.95 2.30 11.15
C PHE A 364 20.23 2.76 10.44
N CYS A 365 20.14 3.83 9.65
CA CYS A 365 21.27 4.39 8.90
C CYS A 365 22.18 5.30 9.76
N GLY A 366 21.83 5.60 11.01
CA GLY A 366 22.56 6.55 11.87
C GLY A 366 22.51 7.99 11.35
N ILE A 367 21.43 8.38 10.68
CA ILE A 367 21.23 9.70 10.06
C ILE A 367 20.17 10.49 10.83
N ALA A 368 20.48 11.76 11.16
CA ALA A 368 19.50 12.63 11.82
C ALA A 368 18.37 13.03 10.87
N PRO A 369 17.12 13.18 11.36
CA PRO A 369 16.01 13.64 10.53
C PRO A 369 16.20 15.09 10.09
N PRO A 370 15.83 15.44 8.83
CA PRO A 370 16.04 16.78 8.28
C PRO A 370 15.06 17.84 8.82
N TYR A 371 13.96 17.37 9.41
CA TYR A 371 12.90 18.19 10.03
C TYR A 371 12.08 17.31 11.01
N LYS A 372 11.15 17.93 11.75
CA LYS A 372 10.23 17.19 12.60
C LYS A 372 9.33 16.30 11.76
N LEU A 373 9.44 14.99 11.95
CA LEU A 373 8.58 13.99 11.33
C LEU A 373 7.32 13.77 12.19
N ASP A 374 6.24 13.31 11.57
CA ASP A 374 5.00 12.96 12.28
C ASP A 374 5.01 11.52 12.80
N GLY A 375 5.91 10.69 12.29
CA GLY A 375 6.10 9.31 12.71
C GLY A 375 7.19 9.16 13.78
N GLU A 376 7.22 7.97 14.39
CA GLU A 376 8.22 7.53 15.36
C GLU A 376 8.92 6.27 14.87
N SER A 377 10.21 6.12 15.23
CA SER A 377 10.97 4.94 14.80
C SER A 377 10.42 3.64 15.40
N LEU A 378 10.30 2.62 14.56
CA LEU A 378 9.86 1.28 14.93
C LEU A 378 10.96 0.40 15.53
N MET A 379 12.22 0.89 15.55
CA MET A 379 13.38 0.10 15.99
C MET A 379 13.21 -0.46 17.41
N ASN A 380 12.62 0.32 18.32
CA ASN A 380 12.38 -0.14 19.69
C ASN A 380 11.24 -1.18 19.79
N LEU A 381 10.22 -1.08 18.94
CA LEU A 381 9.11 -2.06 18.88
C LEU A 381 9.56 -3.43 18.36
N MET A 382 10.62 -3.46 17.55
CA MET A 382 11.19 -4.69 17.00
C MET A 382 12.13 -5.42 17.95
N LYS A 383 12.56 -4.79 19.06
CA LYS A 383 13.40 -5.45 20.07
C LYS A 383 12.57 -6.40 20.92
N SER A 384 13.09 -7.60 21.20
CA SER A 384 12.47 -8.52 22.17
C SER A 384 12.29 -7.84 23.52
N ASN A 385 11.16 -8.11 24.16
CA ASN A 385 10.78 -7.54 25.46
C ASN A 385 10.61 -6.00 25.46
N SER A 386 10.27 -5.41 24.32
CA SER A 386 9.92 -3.98 24.27
C SER A 386 8.69 -3.70 25.14
N SER A 387 8.80 -2.75 26.06
CA SER A 387 7.69 -2.17 26.82
C SER A 387 7.04 -0.98 26.10
N VAL A 388 7.60 -0.56 24.97
CA VAL A 388 7.08 0.55 24.18
C VAL A 388 5.78 0.12 23.50
N SER A 389 4.72 0.91 23.66
CA SER A 389 3.48 0.74 22.91
C SER A 389 3.13 2.05 22.20
N LYS A 390 2.84 1.96 20.91
CA LYS A 390 2.18 3.01 20.15
C LYS A 390 0.72 2.60 20.01
N SER A 391 -0.20 3.50 20.28
CA SER A 391 -1.62 3.14 20.47
C SER A 391 -2.57 3.77 19.47
N ASN A 392 -2.11 4.70 18.61
CA ASN A 392 -2.97 5.45 17.69
C ASN A 392 -2.42 5.47 16.27
N ALA A 393 -3.33 5.38 15.31
CA ALA A 393 -3.06 5.64 13.89
C ALA A 393 -4.15 6.52 13.30
N PHE A 394 -3.80 7.33 12.29
CA PHE A 394 -4.69 8.30 11.67
C PHE A 394 -4.79 8.06 10.16
N GLY A 395 -6.04 7.99 9.68
CA GLY A 395 -6.35 7.86 8.26
C GLY A 395 -7.09 9.10 7.74
N TYR A 396 -6.80 9.50 6.53
CA TYR A 396 -7.35 10.69 5.86
C TYR A 396 -7.87 10.30 4.48
N PHE A 397 -9.10 10.61 4.19
CA PHE A 397 -9.61 10.40 2.84
C PHE A 397 -10.77 11.35 2.54
N ASN A 398 -10.70 12.00 1.38
CA ASN A 398 -11.74 12.91 0.92
C ASN A 398 -12.09 13.95 2.03
N ASN A 399 -13.31 13.95 2.52
CA ASN A 399 -13.81 14.85 3.58
C ASN A 399 -13.85 14.18 4.97
N GLY A 400 -13.12 13.11 5.19
CA GLY A 400 -13.11 12.37 6.46
C GLY A 400 -11.71 12.17 7.04
N ILE A 401 -11.67 12.04 8.36
CA ILE A 401 -10.49 11.66 9.13
C ILE A 401 -10.86 10.55 10.12
N SER A 402 -10.03 9.55 10.25
CA SER A 402 -10.22 8.39 11.12
C SER A 402 -9.09 8.28 12.13
N LEU A 403 -9.44 8.03 13.39
CA LEU A 403 -8.55 7.63 14.48
C LEU A 403 -8.75 6.14 14.75
N ARG A 404 -7.70 5.35 14.75
CA ARG A 404 -7.66 3.95 15.20
C ARG A 404 -6.88 3.88 16.51
N THR A 405 -7.56 3.59 17.62
CA THR A 405 -6.96 3.30 18.92
C THR A 405 -6.82 1.78 19.10
N ASP A 406 -6.33 1.33 20.24
CA ASP A 406 -6.22 -0.10 20.55
C ASP A 406 -7.57 -0.84 20.42
N ARG A 407 -8.65 -0.22 20.89
CA ARG A 407 -10.00 -0.81 20.90
C ARG A 407 -10.93 -0.21 19.87
N TYR A 408 -10.90 1.10 19.64
CA TYR A 408 -11.92 1.81 18.87
C TYR A 408 -11.37 2.36 17.54
N ARG A 409 -12.25 2.43 16.54
CA ARG A 409 -12.09 3.35 15.43
C ARG A 409 -13.15 4.43 15.53
N LEU A 410 -12.73 5.70 15.56
CA LEU A 410 -13.59 6.86 15.41
C LEU A 410 -13.31 7.56 14.10
N THR A 411 -14.33 7.72 13.25
CA THR A 411 -14.24 8.47 11.99
C THR A 411 -15.14 9.68 12.04
N LYS A 412 -14.61 10.86 11.69
CA LYS A 412 -15.33 12.13 11.59
C LYS A 412 -15.34 12.59 10.14
N PHE A 413 -16.53 12.76 9.59
CA PHE A 413 -16.73 13.29 8.24
C PHE A 413 -17.17 14.75 8.30
N TYR A 414 -16.51 15.59 7.52
CA TYR A 414 -16.81 17.01 7.34
C TYR A 414 -17.84 17.16 6.21
N ARG A 415 -19.08 16.80 6.50
CA ARG A 415 -20.25 16.84 5.62
C ARG A 415 -21.50 17.20 6.41
N ASN A 416 -22.54 17.68 5.72
CA ASN A 416 -23.84 18.01 6.35
C ASN A 416 -24.72 16.79 6.57
N GLU A 417 -24.58 15.78 5.70
CA GLU A 417 -25.36 14.54 5.77
C GLU A 417 -24.95 13.69 6.98
N LYS A 418 -25.96 13.23 7.70
CA LYS A 418 -25.77 12.37 8.88
C LYS A 418 -25.83 10.88 8.51
N PRO A 419 -25.23 9.99 9.29
CA PRO A 419 -24.31 10.30 10.37
C PRO A 419 -22.98 10.85 9.82
N ASN A 420 -22.36 11.80 10.54
CA ASN A 420 -21.04 12.33 10.23
C ASN A 420 -19.97 11.91 11.28
N LEU A 421 -20.37 11.13 12.27
CA LEU A 421 -19.51 10.42 13.19
C LEU A 421 -19.81 8.92 13.12
N GLU A 422 -18.76 8.12 13.03
CA GLU A 422 -18.85 6.66 13.02
C GLU A 422 -17.86 6.11 14.05
N LEU A 423 -18.37 5.25 14.95
CA LEU A 423 -17.58 4.60 16.01
C LEU A 423 -17.73 3.09 15.89
N TYR A 424 -16.62 2.37 15.92
CA TYR A 424 -16.57 0.90 15.90
C TYR A 424 -15.75 0.37 17.06
N ASP A 425 -16.22 -0.70 17.73
CA ASP A 425 -15.52 -1.38 18.83
C ASP A 425 -14.85 -2.66 18.32
N HIS A 426 -13.58 -2.63 18.03
CA HIS A 426 -12.83 -3.78 17.50
C HIS A 426 -12.66 -4.95 18.47
N SER A 427 -13.08 -4.80 19.75
CA SER A 427 -13.11 -5.93 20.68
C SER A 427 -14.32 -6.86 20.44
N THR A 428 -15.39 -6.34 19.84
CA THR A 428 -16.65 -7.06 19.57
C THR A 428 -17.05 -7.04 18.10
N ASP A 429 -16.61 -6.04 17.34
CA ASP A 429 -16.90 -5.85 15.91
C ASP A 429 -15.63 -5.45 15.12
N PRO A 430 -14.68 -6.40 14.94
CA PRO A 430 -13.44 -6.12 14.20
C PRO A 430 -13.64 -5.86 12.72
N GLU A 431 -14.81 -6.19 12.17
CA GLU A 431 -15.16 -6.02 10.76
C GLU A 431 -15.89 -4.69 10.49
N GLU A 432 -16.19 -3.89 11.55
CA GLU A 432 -16.83 -2.56 11.45
C GLU A 432 -18.25 -2.62 10.87
N ASN A 433 -19.04 -3.63 11.28
CA ASN A 433 -20.39 -3.90 10.77
C ASN A 433 -21.46 -2.97 11.32
N GLN A 434 -21.21 -2.31 12.46
CA GLN A 434 -22.20 -1.48 13.14
C GLN A 434 -21.58 -0.19 13.68
N ASN A 435 -22.08 0.95 13.23
CA ASN A 435 -21.77 2.25 13.82
C ASN A 435 -22.50 2.40 15.16
N ILE A 436 -21.74 2.51 16.24
CA ILE A 436 -22.25 2.65 17.62
C ILE A 436 -22.05 4.07 18.21
N ALA A 437 -21.79 5.07 17.37
CA ALA A 437 -21.47 6.43 17.81
C ALA A 437 -22.60 7.07 18.62
N GLU A 438 -23.85 6.91 18.20
CA GLU A 438 -25.02 7.50 18.87
C GLU A 438 -25.28 6.89 20.24
N GLN A 439 -24.99 5.58 20.41
CA GLN A 439 -25.18 4.86 21.67
C GLN A 439 -24.02 5.05 22.66
N ASN A 440 -22.88 5.62 22.18
CA ASN A 440 -21.63 5.74 22.96
C ASN A 440 -21.03 7.15 22.92
N GLU A 441 -21.88 8.16 23.15
CA GLU A 441 -21.46 9.57 23.08
C GLU A 441 -20.27 9.92 23.99
N GLU A 442 -20.17 9.30 25.17
CA GLU A 442 -19.06 9.55 26.11
C GLU A 442 -17.73 9.05 25.54
N ILE A 443 -17.73 7.90 24.84
CA ILE A 443 -16.53 7.39 24.16
C ILE A 443 -16.16 8.34 23.00
N VAL A 444 -17.13 8.75 22.20
CA VAL A 444 -16.92 9.73 21.12
C VAL A 444 -16.29 11.02 21.69
N LYS A 445 -16.86 11.59 22.75
CA LYS A 445 -16.34 12.81 23.40
C LYS A 445 -14.91 12.64 23.91
N SER A 446 -14.54 11.45 24.39
CA SER A 446 -13.18 11.18 24.87
C SER A 446 -12.15 11.05 23.74
N LEU A 447 -12.56 10.58 22.56
CA LEU A 447 -11.67 10.35 21.41
C LEU A 447 -11.56 11.56 20.46
N LEU A 448 -12.59 12.42 20.39
CA LEU A 448 -12.59 13.58 19.50
C LEU A 448 -11.39 14.52 19.68
N PRO A 449 -10.92 14.85 20.91
CA PRO A 449 -9.74 15.70 21.07
C PRO A 449 -8.49 15.16 20.40
N LEU A 450 -8.25 13.83 20.47
CA LEU A 450 -7.11 13.17 19.82
C LEU A 450 -7.18 13.30 18.30
N LEU A 451 -8.38 13.21 17.74
CA LEU A 451 -8.61 13.36 16.32
C LEU A 451 -8.49 14.82 15.87
N ASP A 452 -9.03 15.76 16.66
CA ASP A 452 -9.01 17.20 16.35
C ASP A 452 -7.58 17.79 16.42
N GLU A 453 -6.68 17.25 17.26
CA GLU A 453 -5.26 17.63 17.34
C GLU A 453 -4.51 17.46 16.01
N VAL A 454 -4.81 16.39 15.29
CA VAL A 454 -4.13 16.08 14.01
C VAL A 454 -4.95 16.47 12.78
N THR A 455 -6.10 17.11 12.96
CA THR A 455 -7.00 17.52 11.87
C THR A 455 -6.47 18.76 11.15
N PRO A 456 -6.09 18.66 9.87
CA PRO A 456 -5.64 19.81 9.10
C PRO A 456 -6.75 20.86 8.87
N ASN A 457 -6.36 22.13 8.81
CA ASN A 457 -7.31 23.25 8.62
C ASN A 457 -8.17 23.13 7.37
N PHE A 458 -7.68 22.53 6.31
CA PHE A 458 -8.43 22.40 5.06
C PHE A 458 -9.72 21.59 5.17
N TYR A 459 -9.86 20.74 6.21
CA TYR A 459 -11.10 20.00 6.46
C TYR A 459 -12.26 20.93 6.83
N ARG A 460 -12.00 22.06 7.47
CA ARG A 460 -13.02 23.06 7.81
C ARG A 460 -13.65 23.71 6.57
N GLU A 461 -12.97 23.64 5.42
CA GLU A 461 -13.46 24.17 4.15
C GLU A 461 -14.55 23.29 3.51
N PHE A 462 -14.58 21.99 3.83
CA PHE A 462 -15.62 21.09 3.32
C PHE A 462 -17.02 21.40 3.84
N LEU A 463 -17.13 22.07 5.00
CA LEU A 463 -18.41 22.49 5.58
C LEU A 463 -18.92 23.84 5.04
N LYS A 464 -18.11 24.53 4.24
CA LYS A 464 -18.45 25.87 3.69
C LYS A 464 -19.04 25.80 2.28
N ASN A 465 -18.91 24.65 1.65
CA ASN A 465 -19.44 24.37 0.30
C ASN A 465 -20.62 23.39 0.40
#